data_92aaef8486f9f47d7128c838fb987abb
#
_entry.id   92aaef8486f9f47d7128c838fb987abb
#
_cell.length_a   1.000
_cell.length_b   1.000
_cell.length_c   1.000
_cell.angle_alpha   90.00
_cell.angle_beta   90.00
_cell.angle_gamma   90.00
#
_symmetry.space_group_name_H-M   'P 1'
#
loop_
_entity.id
_entity.type
_entity.pdbx_description
1 polymer ?
#
loop_
_entity_poly.entity_id
_entity_poly.type
_entity_poly.pdbx_seq_one_letter_code
_entity_poly.pdbx_strand_id
1 'polypeptide(L)'
;YLLVANHSSYIDIMLMFAAAPNPFVFVGKKELVNIPFFGYLYKRAAIMVDRSSSKSRYGVYGRAKKVLDKGYSVCIFPEKDYLDETILLNPFKKGAFRIAIDHQLPVFPMIFLDCKRKFPWNTTHGYPGVLRVDLHPPLPTEGLTEKDIFVLQEKTYELIHSELVNDPKQSAVEAIDVWKKATQTS
;
A
#
# COMPACT_ATOMS: atom_id res chain seq x y z
N TYR A 1 11.60 8.92 -3.98
CA TYR A 1 10.48 8.38 -4.73
C TYR A 1 9.34 7.92 -3.80
N LEU A 2 8.18 7.66 -4.40
CA LEU A 2 7.01 7.15 -3.70
C LEU A 2 6.77 5.69 -4.08
N LEU A 3 6.76 4.77 -3.09
CA LEU A 3 6.31 3.39 -3.26
C LEU A 3 4.80 3.32 -3.05
N VAL A 4 4.09 2.72 -3.98
CA VAL A 4 2.64 2.49 -3.92
C VAL A 4 2.36 1.00 -4.13
N ALA A 5 1.71 0.35 -3.18
CA ALA A 5 1.40 -1.08 -3.27
C ALA A 5 -0.05 -1.37 -2.87
N ASN A 6 -0.56 -2.52 -3.33
CA ASN A 6 -1.80 -3.09 -2.81
C ASN A 6 -1.62 -3.56 -1.35
N HIS A 7 -2.72 -3.56 -0.59
CA HIS A 7 -2.70 -3.88 0.84
C HIS A 7 -3.85 -4.82 1.21
N SER A 8 -3.52 -6.09 1.34
CA SER A 8 -4.48 -7.18 1.52
C SER A 8 -4.14 -8.10 2.69
N SER A 9 -3.07 -7.80 3.44
CA SER A 9 -2.58 -8.66 4.50
C SER A 9 -1.75 -7.89 5.53
N TYR A 10 -1.67 -8.39 6.76
CA TYR A 10 -0.73 -7.88 7.78
C TYR A 10 0.74 -8.06 7.36
N ILE A 11 1.04 -9.11 6.58
CA ILE A 11 2.41 -9.44 6.16
C ILE A 11 2.94 -8.47 5.09
N ASP A 12 2.07 -7.69 4.44
CA ASP A 12 2.46 -6.72 3.41
C ASP A 12 3.50 -5.71 3.92
N ILE A 13 3.38 -5.34 5.20
CA ILE A 13 4.34 -4.42 5.85
C ILE A 13 5.72 -5.05 5.93
N MET A 14 5.79 -6.32 6.31
CA MET A 14 7.06 -7.06 6.41
C MET A 14 7.64 -7.32 5.02
N LEU A 15 6.77 -7.67 4.07
CA LEU A 15 7.17 -7.89 2.69
C LEU A 15 7.72 -6.61 2.04
N MET A 16 7.12 -5.45 2.35
CA MET A 16 7.64 -4.15 1.90
C MET A 16 9.07 -3.92 2.42
N PHE A 17 9.36 -4.23 3.69
CA PHE A 17 10.73 -4.11 4.22
C PHE A 17 11.72 -5.03 3.52
N ALA A 18 11.29 -6.21 3.11
CA ALA A 18 12.14 -7.18 2.41
C ALA A 18 12.37 -6.83 0.93
N ALA A 19 11.38 -6.21 0.29
CA ALA A 19 11.38 -5.97 -1.15
C ALA A 19 11.80 -4.55 -1.57
N ALA A 20 11.67 -3.57 -0.68
CA ALA A 20 12.01 -2.18 -1.02
C ALA A 20 13.53 -2.03 -1.21
N PRO A 21 13.97 -1.45 -2.35
CA PRO A 21 15.40 -1.37 -2.69
C PRO A 21 16.18 -0.34 -1.86
N ASN A 22 15.50 0.63 -1.26
CA ASN A 22 16.11 1.71 -0.49
C ASN A 22 15.34 1.97 0.81
N PRO A 23 15.97 2.64 1.81
CA PRO A 23 15.30 3.03 3.03
C PRO A 23 14.06 3.88 2.78
N PHE A 24 13.00 3.57 3.49
CA PHE A 24 11.72 4.26 3.35
C PHE A 24 11.00 4.41 4.69
N VAL A 25 9.97 5.25 4.72
CA VAL A 25 9.01 5.35 5.81
C VAL A 25 7.59 5.13 5.32
N PHE A 26 6.76 4.50 6.14
CA PHE A 26 5.33 4.36 5.84
C PHE A 26 4.55 5.63 6.13
N VAL A 27 3.43 5.80 5.44
CA VAL A 27 2.35 6.68 5.88
C VAL A 27 1.24 5.80 6.46
N GLY A 28 1.00 5.90 7.76
CA GLY A 28 0.09 4.98 8.42
C GLY A 28 -0.77 5.60 9.52
N LYS A 29 -1.70 4.81 10.04
CA LYS A 29 -2.68 5.24 11.05
C LYS A 29 -2.01 5.59 12.38
N LYS A 30 -2.38 6.73 12.97
CA LYS A 30 -1.88 7.18 14.28
C LYS A 30 -2.18 6.18 15.40
N GLU A 31 -3.31 5.51 15.34
CA GLU A 31 -3.80 4.57 16.35
C GLU A 31 -2.86 3.37 16.55
N LEU A 32 -2.12 2.98 15.52
CA LEU A 32 -1.17 1.87 15.60
C LEU A 32 0.00 2.11 16.56
N VAL A 33 0.22 3.37 16.94
CA VAL A 33 1.22 3.75 17.94
C VAL A 33 0.90 3.17 19.32
N ASN A 34 -0.36 2.89 19.61
CA ASN A 34 -0.82 2.41 20.91
C ASN A 34 -0.61 0.89 21.10
N ILE A 35 -0.18 0.17 20.06
CA ILE A 35 0.11 -1.26 20.15
C ILE A 35 1.42 -1.45 20.91
N PRO A 36 1.44 -2.20 22.04
CA PRO A 36 2.66 -2.45 22.83
C PRO A 36 3.80 -2.99 21.94
N PHE A 37 5.02 -2.58 22.21
CA PHE A 37 6.25 -2.90 21.47
C PHE A 37 6.24 -2.43 20.02
N PHE A 38 5.21 -2.76 19.22
CA PHE A 38 5.07 -2.34 17.83
C PHE A 38 5.02 -0.82 17.70
N GLY A 39 4.25 -0.13 18.53
CA GLY A 39 4.12 1.34 18.49
C GLY A 39 5.44 2.09 18.67
N TYR A 40 6.39 1.53 19.42
CA TYR A 40 7.71 2.12 19.58
C TYR A 40 8.52 2.11 18.27
N LEU A 41 8.53 1.00 17.56
CA LEU A 41 9.17 0.87 16.25
C LEU A 41 8.42 1.69 15.19
N TYR A 42 7.09 1.60 15.21
CA TYR A 42 6.23 2.29 14.27
C TYR A 42 6.39 3.82 14.31
N LYS A 43 6.56 4.43 15.49
CA LYS A 43 6.86 5.87 15.64
C LYS A 43 8.11 6.32 14.88
N ARG A 44 9.08 5.42 14.68
CA ARG A 44 10.33 5.70 13.97
C ARG A 44 10.24 5.41 12.47
N ALA A 45 9.39 4.45 12.09
CA ALA A 45 9.27 3.95 10.73
C ALA A 45 8.08 4.54 9.95
N ALA A 46 7.23 5.40 10.58
CA ALA A 46 6.02 5.88 9.94
C ALA A 46 5.74 7.38 10.15
N ILE A 47 5.23 8.00 9.11
CA ILE A 47 4.54 9.29 9.16
C ILE A 47 3.10 9.01 9.61
N MET A 48 2.79 9.33 10.85
CA MET A 48 1.49 9.07 11.45
C MET A 48 0.43 10.04 10.95
N VAL A 49 -0.74 9.50 10.61
CA VAL A 49 -1.90 10.26 10.15
C VAL A 49 -3.12 9.95 10.99
N ASP A 50 -3.70 10.99 11.57
CA ASP A 50 -5.06 10.96 12.06
C ASP A 50 -6.01 11.20 10.89
N ARG A 51 -6.66 10.14 10.43
CA ARG A 51 -7.54 10.19 9.24
C ARG A 51 -8.83 10.96 9.48
N SER A 52 -9.23 11.17 10.73
CA SER A 52 -10.41 11.97 11.10
C SER A 52 -10.13 13.48 11.03
N SER A 53 -8.88 13.89 11.21
CA SER A 53 -8.45 15.28 11.25
C SER A 53 -7.95 15.78 9.88
N SER A 54 -8.64 16.77 9.31
CA SER A 54 -8.17 17.44 8.08
C SER A 54 -6.79 18.06 8.26
N LYS A 55 -6.53 18.71 9.41
CA LYS A 55 -5.22 19.29 9.73
C LYS A 55 -4.12 18.23 9.75
N SER A 56 -4.39 17.05 10.30
CA SER A 56 -3.43 15.94 10.32
C SER A 56 -3.16 15.42 8.92
N ARG A 57 -4.21 15.27 8.08
CA ARG A 57 -4.07 14.85 6.67
C ARG A 57 -3.22 15.84 5.87
N TYR A 58 -3.46 17.15 6.01
CA TYR A 58 -2.61 18.16 5.37
C TYR A 58 -1.18 18.16 5.91
N GLY A 59 -1.00 17.95 7.20
CA GLY A 59 0.32 17.88 7.82
C GLY A 59 1.20 16.72 7.33
N VAL A 60 0.62 15.70 6.67
CA VAL A 60 1.39 14.60 6.06
C VAL A 60 2.33 15.12 4.99
N TYR A 61 1.87 16.06 4.16
CA TYR A 61 2.68 16.59 3.05
C TYR A 61 4.00 17.20 3.54
N GLY A 62 3.93 18.06 4.57
CA GLY A 62 5.14 18.64 5.15
C GLY A 62 6.04 17.63 5.88
N ARG A 63 5.46 16.58 6.47
CA ARG A 63 6.25 15.50 7.09
C ARG A 63 6.91 14.60 6.04
N ALA A 64 6.20 14.30 4.95
CA ALA A 64 6.75 13.57 3.82
C ALA A 64 7.95 14.32 3.23
N LYS A 65 7.81 15.65 3.01
CA LYS A 65 8.93 16.48 2.55
C LYS A 65 10.18 16.34 3.42
N LYS A 66 10.04 16.44 4.75
CA LYS A 66 11.18 16.31 5.68
C LYS A 66 11.89 14.94 5.61
N VAL A 67 11.16 13.91 5.26
CA VAL A 67 11.69 12.56 5.10
C VAL A 67 12.42 12.44 3.75
N LEU A 68 11.80 12.94 2.71
CA LEU A 68 12.36 12.99 1.35
C LEU A 68 13.65 13.82 1.28
N ASP A 69 13.67 14.98 1.96
CA ASP A 69 14.87 15.84 2.05
C ASP A 69 16.06 15.14 2.74
N LYS A 70 15.79 14.06 3.52
CA LYS A 70 16.82 13.20 4.12
C LYS A 70 17.25 12.03 3.21
N GLY A 71 16.73 11.94 2.00
CA GLY A 71 17.03 10.87 1.05
C GLY A 71 16.23 9.58 1.26
N TYR A 72 15.24 9.55 2.18
CA TYR A 72 14.35 8.40 2.33
C TYR A 72 13.23 8.44 1.31
N SER A 73 12.73 7.27 0.95
CA SER A 73 11.51 7.13 0.18
C SER A 73 10.27 7.10 1.09
N VAL A 74 9.10 7.30 0.51
CA VAL A 74 7.83 7.21 1.23
C VAL A 74 7.03 6.05 0.65
N CYS A 75 6.49 5.20 1.52
CA CYS A 75 5.61 4.09 1.15
C CYS A 75 4.18 4.35 1.58
N ILE A 76 3.23 4.18 0.67
CA ILE A 76 1.81 4.37 0.93
C ILE A 76 1.02 3.21 0.34
N PHE A 77 0.14 2.63 1.15
CA PHE A 77 -0.95 1.78 0.71
C PHE A 77 -2.17 2.67 0.48
N PRO A 78 -2.54 2.97 -0.77
CA PRO A 78 -3.55 3.99 -1.06
C PRO A 78 -4.98 3.52 -0.85
N GLU A 79 -5.21 2.23 -0.63
CA GLU A 79 -6.51 1.66 -0.29
C GLU A 79 -6.98 2.20 1.07
N LYS A 80 -8.28 2.47 1.20
CA LYS A 80 -8.84 2.96 2.45
C LYS A 80 -9.11 1.81 3.43
N ASP A 81 -9.72 0.77 2.91
CA ASP A 81 -10.17 -0.40 3.64
C ASP A 81 -9.57 -1.65 2.97
N TYR A 82 -9.22 -2.65 3.74
CA TYR A 82 -8.54 -3.86 3.30
C TYR A 82 -9.06 -5.13 4.00
N LEU A 83 -10.14 -4.98 4.78
CA LEU A 83 -10.70 -6.07 5.59
C LEU A 83 -11.72 -6.91 4.84
N ASP A 84 -12.13 -6.51 3.63
CA ASP A 84 -13.06 -7.28 2.82
C ASP A 84 -12.29 -8.25 1.93
N GLU A 85 -12.34 -9.51 2.28
CA GLU A 85 -11.66 -10.59 1.57
C GLU A 85 -12.24 -10.86 0.17
N THR A 86 -13.43 -10.35 -0.14
CA THR A 86 -14.08 -10.52 -1.45
C THR A 86 -13.61 -9.53 -2.50
N ILE A 87 -12.90 -8.49 -2.09
CA ILE A 87 -12.41 -7.43 -2.98
C ILE A 87 -10.95 -7.70 -3.35
N LEU A 88 -10.65 -7.72 -4.65
CA LEU A 88 -9.29 -7.92 -5.15
C LEU A 88 -8.39 -6.72 -4.86
N LEU A 89 -8.86 -5.52 -5.19
CA LEU A 89 -8.17 -4.25 -4.99
C LEU A 89 -9.20 -3.15 -4.69
N ASN A 90 -9.09 -2.49 -3.55
CA ASN A 90 -9.97 -1.38 -3.20
C ASN A 90 -9.62 -0.11 -3.97
N PRO A 91 -10.59 0.79 -4.21
CA PRO A 91 -10.32 2.07 -4.86
C PRO A 91 -9.27 2.89 -4.13
N PHE A 92 -8.32 3.43 -4.87
CA PHE A 92 -7.25 4.23 -4.32
C PHE A 92 -7.72 5.61 -3.85
N LYS A 93 -7.06 6.15 -2.85
CA LYS A 93 -7.27 7.52 -2.35
C LYS A 93 -6.20 8.45 -2.92
N LYS A 94 -6.62 9.65 -3.26
CA LYS A 94 -5.77 10.67 -3.93
C LYS A 94 -4.55 11.13 -3.12
N GLY A 95 -4.50 10.85 -1.81
CA GLY A 95 -3.45 11.38 -0.92
C GLY A 95 -2.03 11.01 -1.32
N ALA A 96 -1.80 9.77 -1.76
CA ALA A 96 -0.50 9.30 -2.24
C ALA A 96 -0.07 10.07 -3.49
N PHE A 97 -0.96 10.18 -4.45
CA PHE A 97 -0.70 10.80 -5.75
C PHE A 97 -0.52 12.31 -5.64
N ARG A 98 -1.23 12.94 -4.70
CA ARG A 98 -0.97 14.34 -4.36
C ARG A 98 0.44 14.55 -3.81
N ILE A 99 0.91 13.70 -2.90
CA ILE A 99 2.30 13.77 -2.39
C ILE A 99 3.30 13.60 -3.55
N ALA A 100 3.06 12.65 -4.45
CA ALA A 100 3.92 12.43 -5.60
C ALA A 100 4.02 13.67 -6.48
N ILE A 101 2.89 14.28 -6.81
CA ILE A 101 2.82 15.46 -7.70
C ILE A 101 3.36 16.71 -6.99
N ASP A 102 2.97 16.98 -5.74
CA ASP A 102 3.42 18.16 -4.98
C ASP A 102 4.96 18.18 -4.81
N HIS A 103 5.60 17.03 -4.82
CA HIS A 103 7.04 16.89 -4.67
C HIS A 103 7.75 16.38 -5.94
N GLN A 104 7.03 16.26 -7.06
CA GLN A 104 7.54 15.77 -8.36
C GLN A 104 8.30 14.43 -8.21
N LEU A 105 7.75 13.50 -7.40
CA LEU A 105 8.36 12.22 -7.11
C LEU A 105 7.84 11.14 -8.05
N PRO A 106 8.70 10.36 -8.69
CA PRO A 106 8.24 9.21 -9.45
C PRO A 106 7.53 8.21 -8.53
N VAL A 107 6.42 7.66 -9.02
CA VAL A 107 5.65 6.61 -8.34
C VAL A 107 6.14 5.26 -8.81
N PHE A 108 6.57 4.41 -7.88
CA PHE A 108 6.95 3.02 -8.12
C PHE A 108 5.82 2.11 -7.67
N PRO A 109 5.02 1.55 -8.59
CA PRO A 109 4.02 0.56 -8.26
C PRO A 109 4.69 -0.75 -7.85
N MET A 110 4.27 -1.32 -6.72
CA MET A 110 4.66 -2.65 -6.26
C MET A 110 3.41 -3.50 -6.12
N ILE A 111 3.47 -4.73 -6.61
CA ILE A 111 2.35 -5.65 -6.59
C ILE A 111 2.70 -6.84 -5.69
N PHE A 112 1.94 -7.00 -4.60
CA PHE A 112 2.02 -8.14 -3.70
C PHE A 112 1.04 -9.21 -4.16
N LEU A 113 1.55 -10.23 -4.86
CA LEU A 113 0.72 -11.21 -5.56
C LEU A 113 0.14 -12.27 -4.62
N ASP A 114 0.88 -12.68 -3.59
CA ASP A 114 0.55 -13.88 -2.81
C ASP A 114 0.05 -13.60 -1.39
N CYS A 115 0.17 -12.36 -0.89
CA CYS A 115 -0.11 -12.04 0.51
C CYS A 115 -1.55 -12.35 0.91
N LYS A 116 -2.51 -11.97 0.05
CA LYS A 116 -3.94 -12.26 0.26
C LYS A 116 -4.23 -13.76 0.38
N ARG A 117 -3.55 -14.58 -0.40
CA ARG A 117 -3.73 -16.03 -0.46
C ARG A 117 -3.00 -16.75 0.68
N LYS A 118 -1.78 -16.29 1.00
CA LYS A 118 -0.90 -16.96 1.97
C LYS A 118 -1.16 -16.56 3.42
N PHE A 119 -1.52 -15.31 3.65
CA PHE A 119 -1.74 -14.75 4.98
C PHE A 119 -2.88 -13.73 4.96
N PRO A 120 -4.15 -14.17 4.74
CA PRO A 120 -5.31 -13.27 4.72
C PRO A 120 -5.52 -12.61 6.09
N TRP A 121 -6.37 -11.58 6.13
CA TRP A 121 -6.77 -10.95 7.39
C TRP A 121 -7.38 -11.95 8.38
N ASN A 122 -8.11 -12.92 7.87
CA ASN A 122 -8.52 -14.08 8.64
C ASN A 122 -7.42 -15.15 8.58
N THR A 123 -6.53 -15.14 9.58
CA THR A 123 -5.35 -16.00 9.66
C THR A 123 -5.66 -17.51 9.80
N THR A 124 -6.92 -17.90 10.05
CA THR A 124 -7.32 -19.31 10.10
C THR A 124 -7.16 -20.03 8.74
N HIS A 125 -7.08 -19.27 7.66
CA HIS A 125 -6.89 -19.75 6.30
C HIS A 125 -5.45 -19.55 5.77
N GLY A 126 -4.56 -19.02 6.61
CA GLY A 126 -3.17 -18.74 6.22
C GLY A 126 -2.30 -20.01 6.21
N TYR A 127 -1.29 -20.03 5.34
CA TYR A 127 -0.31 -21.08 5.27
C TYR A 127 1.05 -20.59 4.75
N PRO A 128 2.17 -21.26 5.11
CA PRO A 128 3.50 -20.84 4.71
C PRO A 128 3.72 -20.98 3.19
N GLY A 129 4.67 -20.21 2.66
CA GLY A 129 5.08 -20.30 1.27
C GLY A 129 5.86 -19.09 0.80
N VAL A 130 6.14 -19.06 -0.50
CA VAL A 130 6.81 -17.95 -1.17
C VAL A 130 5.81 -16.81 -1.35
N LEU A 131 6.29 -15.59 -1.14
CA LEU A 131 5.57 -14.34 -1.42
C LEU A 131 6.26 -13.66 -2.60
N ARG A 132 5.57 -13.55 -3.72
CA ARG A 132 6.08 -12.86 -4.92
C ARG A 132 5.74 -11.38 -4.86
N VAL A 133 6.70 -10.57 -5.32
CA VAL A 133 6.54 -9.12 -5.45
C VAL A 133 7.01 -8.73 -6.83
N ASP A 134 6.18 -8.00 -7.56
CA ASP A 134 6.56 -7.36 -8.80
C ASP A 134 6.76 -5.86 -8.56
N LEU A 135 7.88 -5.34 -9.04
CA LEU A 135 8.21 -3.93 -9.01
C LEU A 135 8.19 -3.38 -10.42
N HIS A 136 7.24 -2.52 -10.70
CA HIS A 136 7.09 -1.90 -12.01
C HIS A 136 8.03 -0.70 -12.21
N PRO A 137 8.35 -0.38 -13.48
CA PRO A 137 9.02 0.86 -13.82
C PRO A 137 8.27 2.07 -13.24
N PRO A 138 9.00 3.13 -12.87
CA PRO A 138 8.40 4.30 -12.25
C PRO A 138 7.47 5.03 -13.22
N LEU A 139 6.35 5.48 -12.68
CA LEU A 139 5.47 6.44 -13.36
C LEU A 139 6.01 7.84 -13.07
N PRO A 140 6.45 8.58 -14.10
CA PRO A 140 7.00 9.93 -13.91
C PRO A 140 5.91 10.91 -13.49
N THR A 141 6.30 11.89 -12.68
CA THR A 141 5.41 12.98 -12.22
C THR A 141 5.94 14.35 -12.60
N GLU A 142 7.07 14.41 -13.27
CA GLU A 142 7.68 15.67 -13.70
C GLU A 142 6.72 16.45 -14.60
N GLY A 143 6.46 17.71 -14.25
CA GLY A 143 5.53 18.58 -14.95
C GLY A 143 4.05 18.32 -14.69
N LEU A 144 3.69 17.28 -13.94
CA LEU A 144 2.31 17.05 -13.53
C LEU A 144 1.86 18.06 -12.48
N THR A 145 0.57 18.39 -12.52
CA THR A 145 -0.08 19.39 -11.65
C THR A 145 -1.22 18.76 -10.84
N GLU A 146 -1.84 19.50 -9.95
CA GLU A 146 -3.00 19.03 -9.17
C GLU A 146 -4.14 18.49 -10.05
N LYS A 147 -4.27 18.95 -11.29
CA LYS A 147 -5.28 18.47 -12.25
C LYS A 147 -5.02 17.02 -12.69
N ASP A 148 -3.78 16.58 -12.62
CA ASP A 148 -3.33 15.27 -13.10
C ASP A 148 -3.39 14.18 -12.01
N ILE A 149 -3.74 14.56 -10.76
CA ILE A 149 -3.80 13.63 -9.61
C ILE A 149 -4.69 12.42 -9.92
N PHE A 150 -5.87 12.65 -10.49
CA PHE A 150 -6.81 11.58 -10.80
C PHE A 150 -6.27 10.65 -11.89
N VAL A 151 -5.67 11.21 -12.92
CA VAL A 151 -5.09 10.44 -14.03
C VAL A 151 -3.96 9.53 -13.53
N LEU A 152 -3.06 10.05 -12.70
CA LEU A 152 -1.98 9.27 -12.09
C LEU A 152 -2.52 8.18 -11.16
N GLN A 153 -3.55 8.50 -10.38
CA GLN A 153 -4.23 7.56 -9.49
C GLN A 153 -4.83 6.39 -10.26
N GLU A 154 -5.65 6.67 -11.29
CA GLU A 154 -6.29 5.64 -12.11
C GLU A 154 -5.26 4.79 -12.86
N LYS A 155 -4.26 5.41 -13.47
CA LYS A 155 -3.19 4.70 -14.15
C LYS A 155 -2.47 3.73 -13.22
N THR A 156 -2.19 4.15 -11.98
CA THR A 156 -1.53 3.28 -10.99
C THR A 156 -2.46 2.17 -10.51
N TYR A 157 -3.75 2.47 -10.33
CA TYR A 157 -4.76 1.50 -9.95
C TYR A 157 -4.93 0.42 -11.03
N GLU A 158 -5.16 0.83 -12.27
CA GLU A 158 -5.34 -0.08 -13.41
C GLU A 158 -4.12 -0.98 -13.61
N LEU A 159 -2.90 -0.43 -13.44
CA LEU A 159 -1.68 -1.20 -13.53
C LEU A 159 -1.66 -2.30 -12.46
N ILE A 160 -1.82 -1.95 -11.19
CA ILE A 160 -1.77 -2.93 -10.08
C ILE A 160 -2.92 -3.93 -10.21
N HIS A 161 -4.12 -3.48 -10.57
CA HIS A 161 -5.29 -4.35 -10.76
C HIS A 161 -5.07 -5.35 -11.89
N SER A 162 -4.56 -4.90 -13.05
CA SER A 162 -4.31 -5.77 -14.20
C SER A 162 -3.26 -6.85 -13.89
N GLU A 163 -2.21 -6.50 -13.15
CA GLU A 163 -1.20 -7.48 -12.73
C GLU A 163 -1.76 -8.53 -11.77
N LEU A 164 -2.62 -8.12 -10.84
CA LEU A 164 -3.30 -9.06 -9.93
C LEU A 164 -4.25 -10.01 -10.69
N VAL A 165 -4.98 -9.50 -11.70
CA VAL A 165 -5.89 -10.31 -12.53
C VAL A 165 -5.13 -11.24 -13.46
N ASN A 166 -4.04 -10.76 -14.04
CA ASN A 166 -3.26 -11.51 -15.04
C ASN A 166 -2.14 -12.38 -14.42
N ASP A 167 -2.04 -12.44 -13.08
CA ASP A 167 -1.09 -13.33 -12.41
C ASP A 167 -1.25 -14.77 -12.91
N PRO A 168 -0.22 -15.40 -13.52
CA PRO A 168 -0.31 -16.78 -14.01
C PRO A 168 -0.69 -17.80 -12.94
N LYS A 169 -0.41 -17.50 -11.67
CA LYS A 169 -0.79 -18.35 -10.53
C LYS A 169 -2.16 -18.02 -9.96
N GLN A 170 -2.83 -16.97 -10.43
CA GLN A 170 -4.14 -16.51 -9.97
C GLN A 170 -4.26 -16.37 -8.44
N SER A 171 -3.14 -16.13 -7.75
CA SER A 171 -3.02 -16.29 -6.31
C SER A 171 -4.00 -15.39 -5.53
N ALA A 172 -4.10 -14.11 -5.90
CA ALA A 172 -5.00 -13.18 -5.25
C ALA A 172 -6.47 -13.42 -5.61
N VAL A 173 -6.75 -13.88 -6.83
CA VAL A 173 -8.11 -14.22 -7.31
C VAL A 173 -8.62 -15.47 -6.60
N GLU A 174 -7.80 -16.54 -6.54
CA GLU A 174 -8.14 -17.77 -5.82
C GLU A 174 -8.40 -17.54 -4.32
N ALA A 175 -7.71 -16.57 -3.71
CA ALA A 175 -7.94 -16.20 -2.31
C ALA A 175 -9.39 -15.77 -2.07
N ILE A 176 -9.98 -15.04 -3.01
CA ILE A 176 -11.38 -14.61 -2.95
C ILE A 176 -12.32 -15.81 -3.01
N ASP A 177 -12.06 -16.76 -3.89
CA ASP A 177 -12.90 -17.95 -4.05
C ASP A 177 -12.82 -18.88 -2.84
N VAL A 178 -11.64 -19.05 -2.27
CA VAL A 178 -11.46 -19.78 -1.02
C VAL A 178 -12.25 -19.15 0.12
N TRP A 179 -12.20 -17.83 0.25
CA TRP A 179 -12.96 -17.10 1.26
C TRP A 179 -14.48 -17.27 1.09
N LYS A 180 -14.98 -17.09 -0.14
CA LYS A 180 -16.42 -17.26 -0.44
C LYS A 180 -16.93 -18.66 -0.09
N LYS A 181 -16.16 -19.71 -0.41
CA LYS A 181 -16.50 -21.09 -0.06
C LYS A 181 -16.53 -21.31 1.46
N ALA A 182 -15.53 -20.78 2.18
CA ALA A 182 -15.45 -20.93 3.63
C ALA A 182 -16.61 -20.26 4.37
N THR A 183 -17.09 -19.12 3.87
CA THR A 183 -18.22 -18.37 4.49
C THR A 183 -19.60 -18.89 4.14
N GLN A 184 -19.74 -19.68 3.07
CA GLN A 184 -21.01 -20.34 2.71
C GLN A 184 -21.27 -21.64 3.47
N THR A 185 -20.25 -22.23 4.09
CA THR A 185 -20.33 -23.47 4.86
C THR A 185 -20.43 -23.24 6.37
N SER A 186 -20.45 -22.01 6.82
CA SER A 186 -20.63 -21.59 8.22
C SER A 186 -22.01 -21.10 8.49
#